data_542bf96ce1e7e1e5cfb836aa74561c30
#
_entry.id   542bf96ce1e7e1e5cfb836aa74561c30
#
_cell.length_a   1.000
_cell.length_b   1.000
_cell.length_c   1.000
_cell.angle_alpha   90.00
_cell.angle_beta   90.00
_cell.angle_gamma   90.00
#
_symmetry.space_group_name_H-M   'P 1'
#
loop_
_entity.id
_entity.type
_entity.pdbx_description
1 polymer ?
#
loop_
_entity_poly.entity_id
_entity_poly.type
_entity_poly.pdbx_seq_one_letter_code
_entity_poly.pdbx_strand_id
1 'polypeptide(L)'
;MIIDPIADMLTRMRNALNAKHSNVSIPVSKTKLAIAELLHNEGYIASYKVEGEGIKANIVIDFKDNKVIQGLRRISKPGLRIYASVDELPKVINGLGIAIISTNKGIITDREARKLGVGGEVLAYVW
;
A
#
# COMPACT_ATOMS: atom_id res chain seq x y z
N MET A 1 -3.50 10.88 -20.85
CA MET A 1 -4.10 10.09 -19.75
C MET A 1 -3.07 9.90 -18.64
N ILE A 2 -3.46 10.16 -17.41
CA ILE A 2 -2.59 9.93 -16.26
C ILE A 2 -2.86 8.52 -15.73
N ILE A 3 -1.80 7.71 -15.64
CA ILE A 3 -1.89 6.35 -15.12
C ILE A 3 -1.34 6.33 -13.70
N ASP A 4 -2.14 5.84 -12.75
CA ASP A 4 -1.71 5.68 -11.35
C ASP A 4 -1.96 4.23 -10.91
N PRO A 5 -0.94 3.35 -11.10
CA PRO A 5 -1.08 1.94 -10.72
C PRO A 5 -1.35 1.72 -9.23
N ILE A 6 -0.81 2.59 -8.37
CA ILE A 6 -1.03 2.49 -6.92
C ILE A 6 -2.48 2.83 -6.60
N ALA A 7 -3.02 3.90 -7.18
CA ALA A 7 -4.42 4.27 -6.99
C ALA A 7 -5.35 3.16 -7.48
N ASP A 8 -5.03 2.54 -8.63
CA ASP A 8 -5.80 1.42 -9.16
C ASP A 8 -5.78 0.23 -8.20
N MET A 9 -4.61 -0.10 -7.64
CA MET A 9 -4.47 -1.17 -6.64
C MET A 9 -5.36 -0.91 -5.43
N LEU A 10 -5.27 0.30 -4.86
CA LEU A 10 -6.05 0.67 -3.68
C LEU A 10 -7.56 0.65 -3.97
N THR A 11 -7.97 1.10 -5.15
CA THR A 11 -9.37 1.09 -5.57
C THR A 11 -9.88 -0.34 -5.72
N ARG A 12 -9.11 -1.24 -6.34
CA ARG A 12 -9.49 -2.65 -6.47
C ARG A 12 -9.64 -3.32 -5.12
N MET A 13 -8.71 -3.05 -4.20
CA MET A 13 -8.78 -3.57 -2.83
C MET A 13 -10.01 -3.03 -2.10
N ARG A 14 -10.25 -1.73 -2.19
CA ARG A 14 -11.40 -1.08 -1.55
C ARG A 14 -12.72 -1.66 -2.06
N ASN A 15 -12.84 -1.80 -3.37
CA ASN A 15 -14.07 -2.35 -4.00
C ASN A 15 -14.29 -3.80 -3.58
N ALA A 16 -13.24 -4.61 -3.55
CA ALA A 16 -13.31 -6.01 -3.13
C ALA A 16 -13.75 -6.12 -1.66
N LEU A 17 -13.17 -5.29 -0.78
CA LEU A 17 -13.54 -5.26 0.63
C LEU A 17 -14.98 -4.83 0.84
N ASN A 18 -15.44 -3.80 0.11
CA ASN A 18 -16.81 -3.32 0.20
C ASN A 18 -17.82 -4.36 -0.32
N ALA A 19 -17.44 -5.13 -1.34
CA ALA A 19 -18.25 -6.23 -1.86
C ALA A 19 -18.14 -7.51 -1.04
N LYS A 20 -17.34 -7.50 0.03
CA LYS A 20 -17.09 -8.64 0.93
C LYS A 20 -16.47 -9.84 0.22
N HIS A 21 -15.64 -9.58 -0.79
CA HIS A 21 -14.87 -10.64 -1.44
C HIS A 21 -13.73 -11.08 -0.51
N SER A 22 -13.37 -12.36 -0.58
CA SER A 22 -12.28 -12.91 0.24
C SER A 22 -10.90 -12.58 -0.33
N ASN A 23 -10.82 -12.24 -1.62
CA ASN A 23 -9.56 -11.92 -2.27
C ASN A 23 -9.75 -10.95 -3.43
N VAL A 24 -8.62 -10.48 -3.97
CA VAL A 24 -8.61 -9.63 -5.15
C VAL A 24 -7.36 -9.94 -5.97
N SER A 25 -7.49 -9.87 -7.30
CA SER A 25 -6.40 -10.04 -8.26
C SER A 25 -6.01 -8.70 -8.86
N ILE A 26 -4.72 -8.40 -8.87
CA ILE A 26 -4.19 -7.11 -9.33
C ILE A 26 -3.01 -7.38 -10.26
N PRO A 27 -2.91 -6.69 -11.42
CA PRO A 27 -1.74 -6.85 -12.28
C PRO A 27 -0.43 -6.58 -11.52
N VAL A 28 0.57 -7.44 -11.71
CA VAL A 28 1.81 -7.36 -10.95
C VAL A 28 2.67 -6.18 -11.37
N SER A 29 3.36 -5.57 -10.40
CA SER A 29 4.49 -4.68 -10.62
C SER A 29 5.37 -4.72 -9.37
N LYS A 30 6.61 -4.27 -9.49
CA LYS A 30 7.53 -4.26 -8.34
C LYS A 30 6.98 -3.42 -7.19
N THR A 31 6.45 -2.24 -7.52
CA THR A 31 5.89 -1.33 -6.52
C THR A 31 4.68 -1.94 -5.82
N LYS A 32 3.74 -2.49 -6.60
CA LYS A 32 2.53 -3.10 -6.03
C LYS A 32 2.86 -4.32 -5.18
N LEU A 33 3.85 -5.12 -5.61
CA LEU A 33 4.29 -6.28 -4.85
C LEU A 33 4.93 -5.87 -3.52
N ALA A 34 5.73 -4.80 -3.53
CA ALA A 34 6.32 -4.25 -2.30
C ALA A 34 5.25 -3.75 -1.33
N ILE A 35 4.19 -3.11 -1.85
CA ILE A 35 3.07 -2.66 -1.04
C ILE A 35 2.31 -3.85 -0.44
N ALA A 36 2.07 -4.90 -1.22
CA ALA A 36 1.41 -6.12 -0.72
C ALA A 36 2.23 -6.78 0.39
N GLU A 37 3.54 -6.89 0.21
CA GLU A 37 4.44 -7.41 1.24
C GLU A 37 4.38 -6.58 2.52
N LEU A 38 4.42 -5.26 2.39
CA LEU A 38 4.32 -4.35 3.53
C LEU A 38 3.00 -4.53 4.27
N LEU A 39 1.89 -4.59 3.56
CA LEU A 39 0.57 -4.80 4.16
C LEU A 39 0.47 -6.14 4.89
N HIS A 40 1.09 -7.18 4.32
CA HIS A 40 1.15 -8.49 4.96
C HIS A 40 1.95 -8.44 6.25
N ASN A 41 3.14 -7.84 6.20
CA ASN A 41 4.03 -7.74 7.37
C ASN A 41 3.41 -6.89 8.49
N GLU A 42 2.57 -5.91 8.14
CA GLU A 42 1.88 -5.06 9.13
C GLU A 42 0.54 -5.65 9.58
N GLY A 43 0.17 -6.83 9.08
CA GLY A 43 -1.01 -7.53 9.54
C GLY A 43 -2.33 -7.06 8.93
N TYR A 44 -2.29 -6.31 7.83
CA TYR A 44 -3.50 -5.81 7.17
C TYR A 44 -4.14 -6.79 6.21
N ILE A 45 -3.37 -7.74 5.67
CA ILE A 45 -3.88 -8.80 4.80
C ILE A 45 -3.42 -10.16 5.30
N ALA A 46 -4.16 -11.21 4.93
CA ALA A 46 -3.84 -12.58 5.36
C ALA A 46 -2.63 -13.13 4.61
N SER A 47 -2.60 -12.96 3.30
CA SER A 47 -1.52 -13.45 2.46
C SER A 47 -1.54 -12.78 1.10
N TYR A 48 -0.46 -12.94 0.35
CA TYR A 48 -0.39 -12.54 -1.05
C TYR A 48 0.47 -13.55 -1.81
N LYS A 49 0.19 -13.68 -3.10
CA LYS A 49 0.99 -14.55 -3.98
C LYS A 49 0.93 -13.99 -5.40
N VAL A 50 1.90 -14.40 -6.23
CA VAL A 50 1.93 -14.05 -7.64
C VAL A 50 1.47 -15.27 -8.43
N GLU A 51 0.47 -15.08 -9.29
CA GLU A 51 -0.03 -16.12 -10.18
C GLU A 51 0.18 -15.70 -11.64
N GLY A 52 0.52 -16.66 -12.48
CA GLY A 52 0.78 -16.42 -13.91
C GLY A 52 2.23 -16.04 -14.17
N GLU A 53 2.52 -15.79 -15.43
CA GLU A 53 3.87 -15.48 -15.90
C GLU A 53 3.90 -14.27 -16.81
N GLY A 54 5.03 -13.55 -16.76
CA GLY A 54 5.27 -12.39 -17.61
C GLY A 54 4.27 -11.27 -17.39
N ILE A 55 3.83 -10.66 -18.48
CA ILE A 55 2.92 -9.51 -18.42
C ILE A 55 1.51 -9.87 -17.96
N LYS A 56 1.17 -11.16 -17.95
CA LYS A 56 -0.13 -11.66 -17.50
C LYS A 56 -0.15 -12.06 -16.03
N ALA A 57 0.97 -11.87 -15.32
CA ALA A 57 1.04 -12.21 -13.92
C ALA A 57 0.20 -11.25 -13.07
N ASN A 58 -0.43 -11.78 -12.04
CA ASN A 58 -1.24 -11.03 -11.10
C ASN A 58 -0.80 -11.29 -9.67
N ILE A 59 -0.96 -10.29 -8.82
CA ILE A 59 -0.84 -10.45 -7.39
C ILE A 59 -2.22 -10.80 -6.88
N VAL A 60 -2.36 -11.95 -6.21
CA VAL A 60 -3.61 -12.33 -5.56
C VAL A 60 -3.47 -12.04 -4.08
N ILE A 61 -4.29 -11.13 -3.58
CA ILE A 61 -4.28 -10.71 -2.18
C ILE A 61 -5.47 -11.38 -1.49
N ASP A 62 -5.19 -12.15 -0.43
CA ASP A 62 -6.22 -12.76 0.40
C ASP A 62 -6.43 -11.88 1.63
N PHE A 63 -7.67 -11.47 1.84
CA PHE A 63 -8.04 -10.64 2.98
C PHE A 63 -8.27 -11.50 4.22
N LYS A 64 -8.13 -10.88 5.39
CA LYS A 64 -8.45 -11.54 6.65
C LYS A 64 -9.96 -11.66 6.81
N ASP A 65 -10.43 -12.70 7.50
CA ASP A 65 -11.84 -12.95 7.74
C ASP A 65 -12.51 -11.77 8.45
N ASN A 66 -11.80 -11.15 9.39
CA ASN A 66 -12.27 -9.94 10.05
C ASN A 66 -11.83 -8.74 9.21
N LYS A 67 -12.71 -7.76 9.06
CA LYS A 67 -12.37 -6.54 8.34
C LYS A 67 -11.32 -5.76 9.13
N VAL A 68 -10.06 -5.94 8.79
CA VAL A 68 -8.93 -5.24 9.41
C VAL A 68 -8.71 -3.86 8.78
N ILE A 69 -8.81 -3.79 7.44
CA ILE A 69 -8.63 -2.52 6.73
C ILE A 69 -9.93 -1.72 6.82
N GLN A 70 -9.86 -0.55 7.45
CA GLN A 70 -10.98 0.38 7.55
C GLN A 70 -10.95 1.43 6.45
N GLY A 71 -9.76 1.79 5.98
CA GLY A 71 -9.61 2.77 4.92
C GLY A 71 -8.30 2.65 4.18
N LEU A 72 -8.33 3.08 2.92
CA LEU A 72 -7.19 3.14 2.01
C LEU A 72 -7.27 4.48 1.29
N ARG A 73 -6.23 5.30 1.42
CA ARG A 73 -6.21 6.62 0.80
C ARG A 73 -4.92 6.87 0.04
N ARG A 74 -5.04 7.20 -1.25
CA ARG A 74 -3.91 7.64 -2.06
C ARG A 74 -3.55 9.07 -1.68
N ILE A 75 -2.27 9.34 -1.41
CA ILE A 75 -1.80 10.66 -1.00
C ILE A 75 -1.03 11.34 -2.13
N SER A 76 0.14 10.78 -2.51
CA SER A 76 0.94 11.31 -3.62
C SER A 76 0.36 10.80 -4.94
N LYS A 77 0.19 11.67 -5.92
CA LYS A 77 -0.40 11.34 -7.23
C LYS A 77 0.56 11.74 -8.33
N PRO A 78 0.47 11.14 -9.53
CA PRO A 78 1.36 11.54 -10.64
C PRO A 78 1.36 13.03 -10.95
N GLY A 79 0.21 13.70 -10.81
CA GLY A 79 0.09 15.14 -11.04
C GLY A 79 0.41 16.00 -9.83
N LEU A 80 0.57 15.41 -8.66
CA LEU A 80 0.88 16.14 -7.42
C LEU A 80 1.61 15.22 -6.45
N ARG A 81 2.93 15.22 -6.53
CA ARG A 81 3.77 14.39 -5.65
C ARG A 81 3.89 15.04 -4.28
N ILE A 82 3.74 14.24 -3.24
CA ILE A 82 3.82 14.66 -1.84
C ILE A 82 5.02 13.99 -1.18
N TYR A 83 5.94 14.79 -0.68
CA TYR A 83 7.16 14.33 0.00
C TYR A 83 7.17 14.82 1.44
N ALA A 84 7.82 14.07 2.30
CA ALA A 84 8.01 14.46 3.69
C ALA A 84 9.43 14.14 4.13
N SER A 85 10.06 15.07 4.84
CA SER A 85 11.33 14.81 5.52
C SER A 85 11.07 13.92 6.73
N VAL A 86 12.13 13.36 7.31
CA VAL A 86 12.00 12.47 8.48
C VAL A 86 11.24 13.14 9.63
N ASP A 87 11.43 14.44 9.82
CA ASP A 87 10.78 15.20 10.90
C ASP A 87 9.29 15.49 10.62
N GLU A 88 8.89 15.40 9.35
CA GLU A 88 7.54 15.73 8.90
C GLU A 88 6.71 14.51 8.51
N LEU A 89 7.22 13.30 8.74
CA LEU A 89 6.50 12.08 8.39
C LEU A 89 5.14 12.03 9.10
N PRO A 90 4.06 11.75 8.34
CA PRO A 90 2.72 11.75 8.93
C PRO A 90 2.49 10.57 9.86
N LYS A 91 1.62 10.77 10.83
CA LYS A 91 1.07 9.69 11.65
C LYS A 91 -0.40 9.54 11.30
N VAL A 92 -0.79 8.33 10.91
CA VAL A 92 -2.17 8.05 10.52
C VAL A 92 -2.95 7.62 11.76
N ILE A 93 -4.00 8.36 12.09
CA ILE A 93 -4.84 8.13 13.27
C ILE A 93 -3.96 7.95 14.54
N ASN A 94 -3.11 8.94 14.81
CA ASN A 94 -2.21 8.95 15.98
C ASN A 94 -1.36 7.67 16.11
N GLY A 95 -0.98 7.08 14.97
CA GLY A 95 -0.13 5.89 14.94
C GLY A 95 -0.88 4.56 14.93
N LEU A 96 -2.22 4.57 14.92
CA LEU A 96 -3.02 3.35 14.80
C LEU A 96 -3.03 2.81 13.38
N GLY A 97 -2.90 3.69 12.39
CA GLY A 97 -2.73 3.32 10.99
C GLY A 97 -1.28 3.44 10.56
N ILE A 98 -1.04 3.26 9.27
CA ILE A 98 0.29 3.41 8.68
C ILE A 98 0.26 4.33 7.47
N ALA A 99 1.38 5.03 7.24
CA ALA A 99 1.65 5.69 5.97
C ALA A 99 2.66 4.83 5.21
N ILE A 100 2.42 4.64 3.93
CA ILE A 100 3.34 3.91 3.04
C ILE A 100 4.26 4.94 2.41
N ILE A 101 5.56 4.84 2.69
CA ILE A 101 6.57 5.81 2.27
C ILE A 101 7.54 5.15 1.29
N SER A 102 7.77 5.81 0.16
CA SER A 102 8.80 5.39 -0.80
C SER A 102 10.09 6.14 -0.49
N THR A 103 11.10 5.42 -0.05
CA THR A 103 12.38 5.98 0.38
C THR A 103 13.54 5.38 -0.41
N ASN A 104 14.76 5.90 -0.19
CA ASN A 104 15.96 5.31 -0.76
C ASN A 104 16.28 3.93 -0.15
N LYS A 105 15.59 3.55 0.93
CA LYS A 105 15.70 2.22 1.54
C LYS A 105 14.58 1.28 1.11
N GLY A 106 13.75 1.71 0.15
CA GLY A 106 12.61 0.95 -0.35
C GLY A 106 11.28 1.51 0.11
N ILE A 107 10.22 0.74 -0.11
CA ILE A 107 8.87 1.10 0.31
C ILE A 107 8.65 0.55 1.71
N ILE A 108 8.48 1.45 2.67
CA ILE A 108 8.41 1.12 4.10
C ILE A 108 7.30 1.93 4.76
N THR A 109 7.00 1.62 6.02
CA THR A 109 6.02 2.39 6.80
C THR A 109 6.65 3.68 7.31
N ASP A 110 5.81 4.64 7.71
CA ASP A 110 6.27 5.86 8.39
C ASP A 110 7.06 5.54 9.66
N ARG A 111 6.63 4.53 10.38
CA ARG A 111 7.29 4.08 11.61
C ARG A 111 8.71 3.58 11.33
N GLU A 112 8.87 2.75 10.31
CA GLU A 112 10.17 2.25 9.89
C GLU A 112 11.05 3.37 9.34
N ALA A 113 10.47 4.30 8.58
CA ALA A 113 11.20 5.45 8.05
C ALA A 113 11.76 6.34 9.18
N ARG A 114 10.97 6.58 10.23
CA ARG A 114 11.46 7.33 11.41
C ARG A 114 12.62 6.61 12.08
N LYS A 115 12.51 5.29 12.20
CA LYS A 115 13.55 4.44 12.81
C LYS A 115 14.86 4.52 12.03
N LEU A 116 14.76 4.51 10.69
CA LEU A 116 15.93 4.60 9.82
C LEU A 116 16.42 6.02 9.61
N GLY A 117 15.66 7.03 10.07
CA GLY A 117 16.03 8.43 9.91
C GLY A 117 15.94 8.92 8.47
N VAL A 118 14.98 8.42 7.68
CA VAL A 118 14.82 8.80 6.27
C VAL A 118 13.42 9.34 6.00
N GLY A 119 13.35 10.28 5.06
CA GLY A 119 12.09 10.75 4.51
C GLY A 119 11.88 10.18 3.11
N GLY A 120 10.79 10.55 2.48
CA GLY A 120 10.50 10.10 1.13
C GLY A 120 9.13 10.55 0.63
N GLU A 121 8.69 9.90 -0.43
CA GLU A 121 7.38 10.18 -1.02
C GLU A 121 6.30 9.46 -0.22
N VAL A 122 5.27 10.21 0.20
CA VAL A 122 4.14 9.66 0.95
C VAL A 122 3.15 9.09 -0.06
N LEU A 123 3.14 7.77 -0.23
CA LEU A 123 2.34 7.11 -1.26
C LEU A 123 0.87 7.01 -0.87
N ALA A 124 0.58 6.53 0.32
CA ALA A 124 -0.78 6.23 0.74
C ALA A 124 -0.89 6.12 2.26
N TYR A 125 -2.12 6.20 2.76
CA TYR A 125 -2.46 5.89 4.15
C TYR A 125 -3.32 4.62 4.18
N VAL A 126 -3.11 3.79 5.19
CA VAL A 126 -3.90 2.58 5.46
C VAL A 126 -4.24 2.56 6.95
N TRP A 127 -5.49 2.29 7.25
CA TRP A 127 -5.91 2.17 8.64
C TRP A 127 -7.08 1.21 8.81
#